data_924bac482008840b68bc49a3c24a97bd
#
_entry.id   924bac482008840b68bc49a3c24a97bd
#
_cell.length_a   1.000
_cell.length_b   1.000
_cell.length_c   1.000
_cell.angle_alpha   90.00
_cell.angle_beta   90.00
_cell.angle_gamma   90.00
#
_symmetry.space_group_name_H-M   'P 1'
#
loop_
_entity.id
_entity.type
_entity.pdbx_description
1 polymer ?
#
loop_
_entity_poly.entity_id
_entity_poly.type
_entity_poly.pdbx_seq_one_letter_code
_entity_poly.pdbx_strand_id
1 'polypeptide(L)'
;MVLAMLLGGLRRCEVLGLGLADVNAGERRLFIAEGKGGRQRIVPVSPRFFAALGDYLDGERPAGAATGKVFVVLKGPRRGQPLTAAGLDEILDGARARAGLARATCHMLRHTCFTRLREAGMALEAIQAQAGHASIESTRIYLHLANGWLAGEYLRAAEAIDAQAGPAVTR
;
A
#
# COMPACT_ATOMS: atom_id res chain seq x y z
N MET A 1 -4.20 5.54 -8.30
CA MET A 1 -4.95 4.36 -7.79
C MET A 1 -4.09 3.11 -7.67
N VAL A 2 -3.48 2.61 -8.75
CA VAL A 2 -2.60 1.44 -8.72
C VAL A 2 -1.50 1.60 -7.67
N LEU A 3 -0.84 2.76 -7.62
CA LEU A 3 0.18 3.05 -6.61
C LEU A 3 -0.35 3.07 -5.17
N ALA A 4 -1.60 3.49 -4.94
CA ALA A 4 -2.20 3.45 -3.61
C ALA A 4 -2.32 1.99 -3.08
N MET A 5 -2.64 1.05 -3.97
CA MET A 5 -2.69 -0.37 -3.64
C MET A 5 -1.29 -1.00 -3.56
N LEU A 6 -0.40 -0.67 -4.50
CA LEU A 6 0.93 -1.27 -4.62
C LEU A 6 1.95 -0.74 -3.60
N LEU A 7 1.83 0.52 -3.18
CA LEU A 7 2.76 1.17 -2.24
C LEU A 7 2.16 1.39 -0.85
N GLY A 8 0.85 1.60 -0.75
CA GLY A 8 0.15 1.79 0.51
C GLY A 8 -0.60 0.57 1.01
N GLY A 9 -0.79 -0.44 0.16
CA GLY A 9 -1.53 -1.64 0.49
C GLY A 9 -3.03 -1.40 0.72
N LEU A 10 -3.62 -0.36 0.11
CA LEU A 10 -5.04 -0.05 0.27
C LEU A 10 -5.92 -1.11 -0.40
N ARG A 11 -7.09 -1.34 0.19
CA ARG A 11 -8.16 -2.15 -0.43
C ARG A 11 -8.86 -1.36 -1.53
N ARG A 12 -9.51 -2.04 -2.48
CA ARG A 12 -10.29 -1.40 -3.55
C ARG A 12 -11.31 -0.38 -3.01
N CYS A 13 -12.10 -0.75 -2.02
CA CYS A 13 -13.07 0.14 -1.41
C CYS A 13 -12.42 1.35 -0.70
N GLU A 14 -11.28 1.16 -0.07
CA GLU A 14 -10.52 2.24 0.58
C GLU A 14 -9.98 3.24 -0.44
N VAL A 15 -9.48 2.75 -1.59
CA VAL A 15 -9.04 3.61 -2.70
C VAL A 15 -10.20 4.43 -3.25
N LEU A 16 -11.35 3.80 -3.50
CA LEU A 16 -12.54 4.48 -4.01
C LEU A 16 -13.16 5.43 -2.98
N GLY A 17 -13.05 5.08 -1.70
CA GLY A 17 -13.54 5.89 -0.58
C GLY A 17 -12.67 7.08 -0.22
N LEU A 18 -11.40 7.12 -0.67
CA LEU A 18 -10.43 8.14 -0.27
C LEU A 18 -10.89 9.55 -0.66
N GLY A 19 -10.98 10.43 0.33
CA GLY A 19 -11.28 11.85 0.15
C GLY A 19 -10.03 12.71 0.02
N LEU A 20 -10.15 13.90 -0.55
CA LEU A 20 -9.06 14.88 -0.59
C LEU A 20 -8.62 15.28 0.82
N ALA A 21 -9.56 15.39 1.77
CA ALA A 21 -9.28 15.70 3.17
C ALA A 21 -8.51 14.58 3.91
N ASP A 22 -8.54 13.35 3.37
CA ASP A 22 -7.86 12.21 3.95
C ASP A 22 -6.38 12.12 3.56
N VAL A 23 -5.93 13.01 2.66
CA VAL A 23 -4.56 13.02 2.14
C VAL A 23 -3.72 14.05 2.88
N ASN A 24 -2.74 13.59 3.63
CA ASN A 24 -1.72 14.46 4.23
C ASN A 24 -0.38 14.27 3.48
N ALA A 25 -0.17 15.08 2.45
CA ALA A 25 1.03 15.01 1.62
C ALA A 25 2.29 15.43 2.38
N GLY A 26 2.20 16.41 3.29
CA GLY A 26 3.32 16.88 4.11
C GLY A 26 3.88 15.81 5.02
N GLU A 27 3.01 15.00 5.63
CA GLU A 27 3.38 13.91 6.51
C GLU A 27 3.43 12.55 5.80
N ARG A 28 3.18 12.51 4.48
CA ARG A 28 3.21 11.31 3.63
C ARG A 28 2.33 10.19 4.14
N ARG A 29 1.11 10.52 4.51
CA ARG A 29 0.15 9.56 5.06
C ARG A 29 -1.27 9.78 4.53
N LEU A 30 -2.04 8.69 4.54
CA LEU A 30 -3.45 8.67 4.20
C LEU A 30 -4.26 8.28 5.43
N PHE A 31 -5.37 8.96 5.66
CA PHE A 31 -6.34 8.56 6.68
C PHE A 31 -7.40 7.67 6.02
N ILE A 32 -7.59 6.46 6.56
CA ILE A 32 -8.61 5.52 6.09
C ILE A 32 -9.74 5.53 7.09
N ALA A 33 -10.82 6.26 6.78
CA ALA A 33 -11.97 6.43 7.65
C ALA A 33 -12.81 5.15 7.76
N GLU A 34 -13.00 4.43 6.64
CA GLU A 34 -13.85 3.25 6.56
C GLU A 34 -13.04 1.99 6.20
N GLY A 35 -12.26 1.49 7.14
CA GLY A 35 -11.60 0.19 7.03
C GLY A 35 -12.60 -0.97 7.18
N LYS A 36 -12.19 -2.21 6.88
CA LYS A 36 -13.01 -3.40 7.13
C LYS A 36 -13.42 -3.46 8.61
N GLY A 37 -14.72 -3.47 8.86
CA GLY A 37 -15.29 -3.43 10.22
C GLY A 37 -15.31 -2.04 10.86
N GLY A 38 -15.32 -0.95 10.07
CA GLY A 38 -15.44 0.43 10.57
C GLY A 38 -14.18 0.96 11.27
N ARG A 39 -13.05 0.29 11.18
CA ARG A 39 -11.82 0.71 11.86
C ARG A 39 -11.07 1.75 11.05
N GLN A 40 -10.83 2.88 11.70
CA GLN A 40 -9.99 3.95 11.17
C GLN A 40 -8.51 3.60 11.35
N ARG A 41 -7.67 4.05 10.40
CA ARG A 41 -6.22 3.95 10.53
C ARG A 41 -5.49 4.97 9.68
N ILE A 42 -4.27 5.26 10.05
CA ILE A 42 -3.32 6.04 9.26
C ILE A 42 -2.41 5.07 8.51
N VAL A 43 -2.23 5.32 7.21
CA VAL A 43 -1.39 4.52 6.32
C VAL A 43 -0.27 5.40 5.80
N PRO A 44 0.98 5.18 6.23
CA PRO A 44 2.15 5.81 5.60
C PRO A 44 2.32 5.28 4.17
N VAL A 45 2.68 6.16 3.25
CA VAL A 45 2.88 5.80 1.84
C VAL A 45 4.15 6.47 1.30
N SER A 46 4.80 5.80 0.36
CA SER A 46 6.02 6.26 -0.29
C SER A 46 5.86 7.67 -0.92
N PRO A 47 6.90 8.51 -0.90
CA PRO A 47 6.93 9.80 -1.61
C PRO A 47 6.52 9.69 -3.08
N ARG A 48 6.85 8.59 -3.73
CA ARG A 48 6.51 8.31 -5.14
C ARG A 48 5.00 8.31 -5.38
N PHE A 49 4.20 7.87 -4.40
CA PHE A 49 2.74 7.96 -4.49
C PHE A 49 2.29 9.41 -4.50
N PHE A 50 2.81 10.25 -3.60
CA PHE A 50 2.38 11.64 -3.46
C PHE A 50 2.81 12.49 -4.66
N ALA A 51 3.98 12.24 -5.25
CA ALA A 51 4.40 12.87 -6.49
C ALA A 51 3.38 12.56 -7.63
N ALA A 52 3.09 11.28 -7.86
CA ALA A 52 2.11 10.88 -8.88
C ALA A 52 0.68 11.36 -8.55
N LEU A 53 0.34 11.52 -7.29
CA LEU A 53 -0.95 12.09 -6.89
C LEU A 53 -1.01 13.58 -7.19
N GLY A 54 0.08 14.33 -6.95
CA GLY A 54 0.20 15.74 -7.33
C GLY A 54 -0.01 15.93 -8.82
N ASP A 55 0.76 15.21 -9.65
CA ASP A 55 0.63 15.26 -11.12
C ASP A 55 -0.82 15.00 -11.57
N TYR A 56 -1.48 14.01 -10.95
CA TYR A 56 -2.89 13.71 -11.24
C TYR A 56 -3.84 14.82 -10.83
N LEU A 57 -3.67 15.42 -9.65
CA LEU A 57 -4.54 16.48 -9.14
C LEU A 57 -4.40 17.76 -9.95
N ASP A 58 -3.18 18.09 -10.35
CA ASP A 58 -2.86 19.33 -11.07
C ASP A 58 -3.18 19.22 -12.57
N GLY A 59 -2.92 18.05 -13.18
CA GLY A 59 -2.98 17.88 -14.63
C GLY A 59 -4.20 17.14 -15.16
N GLU A 60 -4.76 16.20 -14.41
CA GLU A 60 -5.78 15.28 -14.93
C GLU A 60 -7.15 15.41 -14.25
N ARG A 61 -7.17 15.62 -12.93
CA ARG A 61 -8.44 15.71 -12.20
C ARG A 61 -9.18 16.99 -12.55
N PRO A 62 -10.46 16.92 -13.01
CA PRO A 62 -11.22 18.10 -13.33
C PRO A 62 -11.37 19.04 -12.13
N ALA A 63 -11.00 20.32 -12.29
CA ALA A 63 -11.13 21.34 -11.24
C ALA A 63 -12.57 21.49 -10.71
N GLY A 64 -13.57 21.31 -11.59
CA GLY A 64 -15.00 21.36 -11.25
C GLY A 64 -15.60 20.01 -10.84
N ALA A 65 -14.81 19.04 -10.37
CA ALA A 65 -15.36 17.76 -9.92
C ALA A 65 -16.30 17.97 -8.73
N ALA A 66 -17.56 17.56 -8.87
CA ALA A 66 -18.63 17.75 -7.87
C ALA A 66 -18.50 16.75 -6.68
N THR A 67 -17.29 16.39 -6.30
CA THR A 67 -17.05 15.44 -5.20
C THR A 67 -15.70 15.71 -4.53
N GLY A 68 -15.65 15.48 -3.21
CA GLY A 68 -14.42 15.47 -2.44
C GLY A 68 -13.60 14.18 -2.57
N LYS A 69 -14.03 13.19 -3.37
CA LYS A 69 -13.24 11.97 -3.59
C LYS A 69 -12.00 12.29 -4.41
N VAL A 70 -10.89 11.63 -4.07
CA VAL A 70 -9.62 11.79 -4.79
C VAL A 70 -9.78 11.32 -6.24
N PHE A 71 -10.25 10.11 -6.44
CA PHE A 71 -10.32 9.49 -7.76
C PHE A 71 -11.69 9.65 -8.39
N VAL A 72 -11.69 10.25 -9.59
CA VAL A 72 -12.90 10.57 -10.33
C VAL A 72 -12.80 10.06 -11.77
N VAL A 73 -13.94 10.00 -12.44
CA VAL A 73 -14.02 9.70 -13.88
C VAL A 73 -13.42 10.87 -14.68
N LEU A 74 -12.45 10.57 -15.56
CA LEU A 74 -11.70 11.59 -16.29
C LEU A 74 -12.32 11.94 -17.67
N LYS A 75 -13.11 11.04 -18.25
CA LYS A 75 -13.64 11.17 -19.61
C LYS A 75 -15.11 10.79 -19.70
N GLY A 76 -15.78 11.25 -20.75
CA GLY A 76 -17.16 10.89 -21.06
C GLY A 76 -18.21 11.64 -20.23
N PRO A 77 -19.48 11.24 -20.33
CA PRO A 77 -20.63 11.96 -19.72
C PRO A 77 -20.58 12.02 -18.18
N ARG A 78 -19.85 11.13 -17.54
CA ARG A 78 -19.69 11.08 -16.07
C ARG A 78 -18.39 11.73 -15.58
N ARG A 79 -17.72 12.53 -16.43
CA ARG A 79 -16.48 13.22 -16.05
C ARG A 79 -16.67 14.03 -14.77
N GLY A 80 -15.76 13.87 -13.81
CA GLY A 80 -15.79 14.53 -12.50
C GLY A 80 -16.64 13.84 -11.44
N GLN A 81 -17.41 12.81 -11.77
CA GLN A 81 -18.13 11.99 -10.79
C GLN A 81 -17.18 11.01 -10.09
N PRO A 82 -17.52 10.53 -8.87
CA PRO A 82 -16.73 9.52 -8.18
C PRO A 82 -16.49 8.29 -9.06
N LEU A 83 -15.27 7.77 -9.02
CA LEU A 83 -14.94 6.54 -9.73
C LEU A 83 -15.66 5.36 -9.07
N THR A 84 -16.22 4.46 -9.90
CA THR A 84 -16.90 3.24 -9.46
C THR A 84 -15.94 2.04 -9.40
N ALA A 85 -16.37 0.97 -8.75
CA ALA A 85 -15.62 -0.28 -8.72
C ALA A 85 -15.38 -0.83 -10.14
N ALA A 86 -16.39 -0.82 -11.00
CA ALA A 86 -16.27 -1.24 -12.40
C ALA A 86 -15.26 -0.37 -13.17
N GLY A 87 -15.32 0.96 -13.02
CA GLY A 87 -14.36 1.85 -13.67
C GLY A 87 -12.92 1.64 -13.17
N LEU A 88 -12.71 1.30 -11.90
CA LEU A 88 -11.39 0.93 -11.40
C LEU A 88 -10.92 -0.39 -12.02
N ASP A 89 -11.79 -1.39 -12.12
CA ASP A 89 -11.47 -2.68 -12.72
C ASP A 89 -11.10 -2.52 -14.21
N GLU A 90 -11.83 -1.69 -14.98
CA GLU A 90 -11.50 -1.35 -16.38
C GLU A 90 -10.11 -0.68 -16.51
N ILE A 91 -9.79 0.27 -15.62
CA ILE A 91 -8.48 0.93 -15.61
C ILE A 91 -7.37 -0.08 -15.32
N LEU A 92 -7.60 -0.98 -14.37
CA LEU A 92 -6.63 -2.01 -14.01
C LEU A 92 -6.42 -3.01 -15.14
N ASP A 93 -7.50 -3.43 -15.81
CA ASP A 93 -7.43 -4.32 -16.98
C ASP A 93 -6.67 -3.67 -18.14
N GLY A 94 -6.93 -2.40 -18.43
CA GLY A 94 -6.18 -1.64 -19.41
C GLY A 94 -4.68 -1.52 -19.05
N ALA A 95 -4.36 -1.27 -17.80
CA ALA A 95 -2.98 -1.22 -17.32
C ALA A 95 -2.30 -2.59 -17.41
N ARG A 96 -3.00 -3.65 -17.03
CA ARG A 96 -2.56 -5.04 -17.14
C ARG A 96 -2.22 -5.41 -18.59
N ALA A 97 -3.11 -5.09 -19.52
CA ALA A 97 -2.92 -5.39 -20.95
C ALA A 97 -1.69 -4.65 -21.51
N ARG A 98 -1.52 -3.35 -21.20
CA ARG A 98 -0.33 -2.58 -21.62
C ARG A 98 0.97 -3.11 -21.04
N ALA A 99 0.92 -3.69 -19.84
CA ALA A 99 2.08 -4.28 -19.18
C ALA A 99 2.37 -5.73 -19.64
N GLY A 100 1.55 -6.31 -20.54
CA GLY A 100 1.71 -7.69 -20.99
C GLY A 100 1.48 -8.75 -19.90
N LEU A 101 0.77 -8.39 -18.82
CA LEU A 101 0.55 -9.30 -17.69
C LEU A 101 -0.67 -10.19 -17.94
N ALA A 102 -0.53 -11.49 -17.71
CA ALA A 102 -1.63 -12.44 -17.82
C ALA A 102 -2.74 -12.16 -16.79
N ARG A 103 -2.37 -11.72 -15.58
CA ARG A 103 -3.30 -11.43 -14.50
C ARG A 103 -2.79 -10.28 -13.62
N ALA A 104 -3.68 -9.34 -13.27
CA ALA A 104 -3.48 -8.36 -12.22
C ALA A 104 -4.84 -8.02 -11.58
N THR A 105 -4.93 -8.07 -10.26
CA THR A 105 -6.13 -7.71 -9.51
C THR A 105 -5.77 -6.75 -8.38
N CYS A 106 -6.74 -5.98 -7.88
CA CYS A 106 -6.55 -5.11 -6.74
C CYS A 106 -5.96 -5.86 -5.53
N HIS A 107 -6.41 -7.10 -5.32
CA HIS A 107 -5.89 -7.93 -4.23
C HIS A 107 -4.43 -8.33 -4.45
N MET A 108 -4.03 -8.66 -5.68
CA MET A 108 -2.63 -8.97 -6.01
C MET A 108 -1.72 -7.77 -5.80
N LEU A 109 -2.14 -6.56 -6.18
CA LEU A 109 -1.36 -5.34 -5.95
C LEU A 109 -1.13 -5.12 -4.45
N ARG A 110 -2.18 -5.25 -3.65
CA ARG A 110 -2.08 -5.14 -2.19
C ARG A 110 -1.21 -6.25 -1.59
N HIS A 111 -1.36 -7.49 -2.04
CA HIS A 111 -0.51 -8.61 -1.62
C HIS A 111 0.96 -8.31 -1.92
N THR A 112 1.26 -7.87 -3.13
CA THR A 112 2.62 -7.47 -3.55
C THR A 112 3.19 -6.37 -2.65
N CYS A 113 2.37 -5.39 -2.24
CA CYS A 113 2.80 -4.36 -1.29
C CYS A 113 3.35 -4.98 0.00
N PHE A 114 2.56 -5.81 0.66
CA PHE A 114 2.94 -6.37 1.96
C PHE A 114 4.07 -7.40 1.86
N THR A 115 4.12 -8.17 0.77
CA THR A 115 5.25 -9.05 0.49
C THR A 115 6.55 -8.25 0.41
N ARG A 116 6.59 -7.20 -0.42
CA ARG A 116 7.78 -6.34 -0.58
C ARG A 116 8.18 -5.62 0.72
N LEU A 117 7.21 -5.13 1.50
CA LEU A 117 7.49 -4.53 2.80
C LEU A 117 8.11 -5.56 3.75
N ARG A 118 7.65 -6.80 3.70
CA ARG A 118 8.20 -7.89 4.52
C ARG A 118 9.60 -8.28 4.07
N GLU A 119 9.83 -8.42 2.78
CA GLU A 119 11.14 -8.70 2.19
C GLU A 119 12.16 -7.58 2.50
N ALA A 120 11.68 -6.33 2.58
CA ALA A 120 12.48 -5.17 2.98
C ALA A 120 12.71 -5.07 4.51
N GLY A 121 12.26 -6.06 5.30
CA GLY A 121 12.51 -6.14 6.75
C GLY A 121 11.47 -5.46 7.64
N MET A 122 10.33 -5.01 7.09
CA MET A 122 9.27 -4.41 7.93
C MET A 122 8.71 -5.45 8.91
N ALA A 123 8.61 -5.08 10.19
CA ALA A 123 8.07 -5.94 11.24
C ALA A 123 6.63 -6.38 10.94
N LEU A 124 6.29 -7.61 11.32
CA LEU A 124 4.99 -8.21 11.01
C LEU A 124 3.83 -7.43 11.64
N GLU A 125 4.02 -6.93 12.86
CA GLU A 125 3.07 -6.11 13.60
C GLU A 125 2.81 -4.77 12.88
N ALA A 126 3.84 -4.17 12.31
CA ALA A 126 3.73 -2.93 11.53
C ALA A 126 2.97 -3.19 10.22
N ILE A 127 3.23 -4.32 9.54
CA ILE A 127 2.46 -4.77 8.36
C ILE A 127 1.00 -5.01 8.74
N GLN A 128 0.74 -5.63 9.89
CA GLN A 128 -0.63 -5.85 10.38
C GLN A 128 -1.36 -4.53 10.61
N ALA A 129 -0.72 -3.57 11.26
CA ALA A 129 -1.28 -2.24 11.51
C ALA A 129 -1.58 -1.52 10.19
N GLN A 130 -0.63 -1.51 9.25
CA GLN A 130 -0.81 -0.92 7.92
C GLN A 130 -1.93 -1.59 7.12
N ALA A 131 -2.01 -2.92 7.19
CA ALA A 131 -3.04 -3.69 6.51
C ALA A 131 -4.44 -3.51 7.13
N GLY A 132 -4.53 -3.05 8.37
CA GLY A 132 -5.79 -2.99 9.12
C GLY A 132 -6.39 -4.39 9.29
N HIS A 133 -5.56 -5.37 9.66
CA HIS A 133 -6.02 -6.71 10.00
C HIS A 133 -6.44 -6.75 11.47
N ALA A 134 -7.62 -7.32 11.73
CA ALA A 134 -8.10 -7.52 13.10
C ALA A 134 -7.37 -8.67 13.81
N SER A 135 -6.77 -9.59 13.05
CA SER A 135 -6.07 -10.78 13.53
C SER A 135 -4.69 -10.89 12.87
N ILE A 136 -3.71 -11.33 13.65
CA ILE A 136 -2.36 -11.64 13.19
C ILE A 136 -2.36 -12.79 12.17
N GLU A 137 -3.36 -13.67 12.25
CA GLU A 137 -3.54 -14.81 11.35
C GLU A 137 -3.58 -14.38 9.87
N SER A 138 -4.32 -13.30 9.58
CA SER A 138 -4.38 -12.74 8.21
C SER A 138 -3.04 -12.17 7.73
N THR A 139 -2.11 -11.90 8.64
CA THR A 139 -0.78 -11.36 8.35
C THR A 139 0.25 -12.50 8.24
N ARG A 140 -0.01 -13.65 8.87
CA ARG A 140 0.86 -14.85 8.84
C ARG A 140 1.09 -15.42 7.45
N ILE A 141 0.19 -15.14 6.48
CA ILE A 141 0.37 -15.51 5.07
C ILE A 141 1.71 -14.99 4.52
N TYR A 142 2.21 -13.86 5.03
CA TYR A 142 3.49 -13.28 4.62
C TYR A 142 4.71 -13.91 5.30
N LEU A 143 4.51 -14.77 6.31
CA LEU A 143 5.58 -15.49 6.99
C LEU A 143 6.20 -16.61 6.13
N HIS A 144 5.42 -17.23 5.23
CA HIS A 144 5.90 -18.32 4.39
C HIS A 144 6.94 -17.88 3.34
N LEU A 145 7.00 -16.58 3.03
CA LEU A 145 7.99 -15.99 2.12
C LEU A 145 9.35 -15.76 2.79
N ALA A 146 9.48 -16.10 4.06
CA ALA A 146 10.50 -15.57 4.96
C ALA A 146 11.52 -16.56 5.50
N ASN A 147 11.68 -17.78 4.94
CA ASN A 147 12.73 -18.69 5.42
C ASN A 147 14.13 -18.08 5.23
N GLY A 148 14.40 -17.40 4.12
CA GLY A 148 15.64 -16.65 3.94
C GLY A 148 15.73 -15.39 4.81
N TRP A 149 14.60 -14.75 5.11
CA TRP A 149 14.53 -13.59 5.98
C TRP A 149 14.83 -13.95 7.43
N LEU A 150 14.22 -15.01 7.99
CA LEU A 150 14.47 -15.44 9.38
C LEU A 150 15.95 -15.76 9.58
N ALA A 151 16.57 -16.46 8.63
CA ALA A 151 18.00 -16.74 8.67
C ALA A 151 18.83 -15.46 8.62
N GLY A 152 18.49 -14.50 7.76
CA GLY A 152 19.16 -13.21 7.66
C GLY A 152 19.00 -12.35 8.91
N GLU A 153 17.81 -12.32 9.54
CA GLU A 153 17.57 -11.63 10.80
C GLU A 153 18.38 -12.26 11.95
N TYR A 154 18.37 -13.59 12.04
CA TYR A 154 19.14 -14.31 13.04
C TYR A 154 20.65 -14.02 12.90
N LEU A 155 21.20 -14.10 11.69
CA LEU A 155 22.62 -13.84 11.44
C LEU A 155 23.00 -12.40 11.80
N ARG A 156 22.21 -11.40 11.41
CA ARG A 156 22.45 -10.00 11.80
C ARG A 156 22.42 -9.81 13.31
N ALA A 157 21.44 -10.41 13.98
CA ALA A 157 21.34 -10.34 15.44
C ALA A 157 22.52 -11.07 16.12
N ALA A 158 22.90 -12.24 15.63
CA ALA A 158 24.04 -13.00 16.14
C ALA A 158 25.35 -12.23 15.96
N GLU A 159 25.62 -11.67 14.79
CA GLU A 159 26.80 -10.83 14.53
C GLU A 159 26.86 -9.62 15.48
N ALA A 160 25.72 -8.97 15.74
CA ALA A 160 25.67 -7.84 16.67
C ALA A 160 25.96 -8.26 18.12
N ILE A 161 25.52 -9.45 18.55
CA ILE A 161 25.79 -10.01 19.88
C ILE A 161 27.26 -10.38 19.98
N ASP A 162 27.83 -11.06 18.99
CA ASP A 162 29.22 -11.46 18.96
C ASP A 162 30.18 -10.26 18.99
N ALA A 163 29.84 -9.18 18.27
CA ALA A 163 30.58 -7.92 18.28
C ALA A 163 30.60 -7.25 19.68
N GLN A 164 29.54 -7.43 20.48
CA GLN A 164 29.46 -6.91 21.84
C GLN A 164 30.20 -7.78 22.86
N ALA A 165 30.35 -9.09 22.57
CA ALA A 165 31.03 -10.04 23.48
C ALA A 165 32.55 -9.86 23.53
N GLY A 166 33.16 -9.12 22.59
CA GLY A 166 34.61 -8.94 22.49
C GLY A 166 35.35 -10.22 22.01
N PRO A 167 36.64 -10.13 21.69
CA PRO A 167 37.41 -11.31 21.29
C PRO A 167 37.47 -12.32 22.43
N ALA A 168 37.13 -13.58 22.14
CA ALA A 168 37.21 -14.68 23.08
C ALA A 168 38.61 -14.71 23.72
N VAL A 169 38.68 -14.56 25.04
CA VAL A 169 39.92 -14.72 25.79
C VAL A 169 40.31 -16.19 25.68
N THR A 170 41.21 -16.51 24.76
CA THR A 170 41.84 -17.83 24.68
C THR A 170 42.73 -17.99 25.91
N ARG A 171 42.32 -18.85 26.82
CA ARG A 171 43.21 -19.37 27.89
C ARG A 171 43.94 -20.57 27.38
#